data_7218bc5eb5fe51aa962775cf06acb0d3
#
_entry.id   7218bc5eb5fe51aa962775cf06acb0d3
#
_cell.length_a   1.000
_cell.length_b   1.000
_cell.length_c   1.000
_cell.angle_alpha   90.00
_cell.angle_beta   90.00
_cell.angle_gamma   90.00
#
_symmetry.space_group_name_H-M   'P 1'
#
loop_
_entity.id
_entity.type
_entity.pdbx_description
1 polymer ?
#
loop_
_entity_poly.entity_id
_entity_poly.type
_entity_poly.pdbx_seq_one_letter_code
_entity_poly.pdbx_strand_id
1 'polypeptide(L)'
;MGDPLLQKVDCIMLHVPDVDAALRFYRDELGHELVWRHGDKAAAVRLGESELVLNAERKEAEVDIEVGSAAQAAERFVRAGGRIISGPFDIRIGMCVVVSDSWGNLLVLLYTSKGMLRTDEQGNVVG
;
A
#
# COMPACT_ATOMS: atom_id res chain seq x y z
N MET A 1 0.26 28.68 -0.21
CA MET A 1 0.10 27.38 -0.88
C MET A 1 0.99 26.38 -0.25
N GLY A 2 0.47 25.27 0.19
CA GLY A 2 1.26 24.19 0.73
C GLY A 2 1.63 23.18 -0.34
N ASP A 3 2.35 22.17 0.06
CA ASP A 3 2.66 21.04 -0.80
C ASP A 3 1.39 20.24 -1.10
N PRO A 4 1.38 19.51 -2.21
CA PRO A 4 0.27 18.61 -2.49
C PRO A 4 0.08 17.60 -1.36
N LEU A 5 -1.16 17.30 -1.01
CA LEU A 5 -1.46 16.35 0.04
C LEU A 5 -0.97 14.95 -0.31
N LEU A 6 -1.29 14.50 -1.52
CA LEU A 6 -0.93 13.18 -2.01
C LEU A 6 0.45 13.27 -2.65
N GLN A 7 1.44 12.58 -2.06
CA GLN A 7 2.83 12.76 -2.45
C GLN A 7 3.29 11.78 -3.52
N LYS A 8 3.01 10.50 -3.33
CA LYS A 8 3.34 9.50 -4.35
C LYS A 8 2.55 8.22 -4.10
N VAL A 9 2.43 7.38 -5.11
CA VAL A 9 1.86 6.06 -4.95
C VAL A 9 2.87 5.19 -4.20
N ASP A 10 2.49 4.70 -3.03
CA ASP A 10 3.32 3.76 -2.28
C ASP A 10 3.24 2.38 -2.92
N CYS A 11 2.02 1.89 -3.10
CA CYS A 11 1.81 0.61 -3.78
C CYS A 11 0.43 0.54 -4.41
N ILE A 12 0.33 -0.36 -5.37
CA ILE A 12 -0.96 -0.80 -5.93
C ILE A 12 -1.10 -2.24 -5.48
N MET A 13 -2.24 -2.58 -4.87
CA MET A 13 -2.49 -3.92 -4.39
C MET A 13 -3.51 -4.61 -5.29
N LEU A 14 -3.16 -5.78 -5.79
CA LEU A 14 -4.03 -6.58 -6.63
C LEU A 14 -4.31 -7.91 -5.95
N HIS A 15 -5.51 -8.43 -6.16
CA HIS A 15 -5.83 -9.76 -5.67
C HIS A 15 -5.26 -10.82 -6.63
N VAL A 16 -4.63 -11.85 -6.05
CA VAL A 16 -4.18 -13.03 -6.79
C VAL A 16 -4.63 -14.27 -6.01
N PRO A 17 -5.00 -15.36 -6.69
CA PRO A 17 -5.44 -16.56 -5.97
C PRO A 17 -4.29 -17.33 -5.30
N ASP A 18 -3.06 -17.16 -5.80
CA ASP A 18 -1.91 -17.95 -5.37
C ASP A 18 -0.65 -17.10 -5.52
N VAL A 19 0.05 -16.86 -4.39
CA VAL A 19 1.25 -16.01 -4.39
C VAL A 19 2.39 -16.63 -5.19
N ASP A 20 2.57 -17.97 -5.11
CA ASP A 20 3.62 -18.63 -5.90
C ASP A 20 3.39 -18.45 -7.40
N ALA A 21 2.16 -18.67 -7.85
CA ALA A 21 1.81 -18.50 -9.26
C ALA A 21 1.98 -17.05 -9.70
N ALA A 22 1.59 -16.09 -8.84
CA ALA A 22 1.75 -14.67 -9.12
C ALA A 22 3.22 -14.28 -9.25
N LEU A 23 4.08 -14.80 -8.38
CA LEU A 23 5.52 -14.53 -8.46
C LEU A 23 6.15 -15.15 -9.70
N ARG A 24 5.71 -16.34 -10.11
CA ARG A 24 6.18 -16.90 -11.38
C ARG A 24 5.83 -15.97 -12.54
N PHE A 25 4.64 -15.36 -12.52
CA PHE A 25 4.22 -14.45 -13.57
C PHE A 25 4.96 -13.11 -13.50
N TYR A 26 4.88 -12.42 -12.40
CA TYR A 26 5.42 -11.06 -12.30
C TYR A 26 6.94 -11.02 -12.13
N ARG A 27 7.49 -11.88 -11.32
CA ARG A 27 8.93 -11.91 -11.08
C ARG A 27 9.68 -12.69 -12.16
N ASP A 28 9.28 -13.95 -12.39
CA ASP A 28 10.06 -14.84 -13.25
C ASP A 28 9.84 -14.56 -14.73
N GLU A 29 8.59 -14.39 -15.15
CA GLU A 29 8.29 -14.13 -16.56
C GLU A 29 8.43 -12.65 -16.93
N LEU A 30 7.97 -11.73 -16.09
CA LEU A 30 7.99 -10.30 -16.42
C LEU A 30 9.23 -9.57 -15.88
N GLY A 31 10.01 -10.20 -15.01
CA GLY A 31 11.29 -9.65 -14.56
C GLY A 31 11.23 -8.65 -13.42
N HIS A 32 10.13 -8.55 -12.70
CA HIS A 32 10.04 -7.62 -11.57
C HIS A 32 10.72 -8.22 -10.34
N GLU A 33 11.53 -7.40 -9.67
CA GLU A 33 12.28 -7.83 -8.49
C GLU A 33 11.36 -8.00 -7.28
N LEU A 34 11.55 -9.10 -6.54
CA LEU A 34 10.85 -9.31 -5.28
C LEU A 34 11.35 -8.30 -4.24
N VAL A 35 10.41 -7.58 -3.61
CA VAL A 35 10.73 -6.65 -2.53
C VAL A 35 10.53 -7.32 -1.17
N TRP A 36 9.37 -7.94 -0.98
CA TRP A 36 9.09 -8.68 0.25
C TRP A 36 8.06 -9.77 -0.01
N ARG A 37 8.05 -10.76 0.88
CA ARG A 37 7.07 -11.83 0.87
C ARG A 37 6.61 -12.14 2.29
N HIS A 38 5.30 -12.32 2.46
CA HIS A 38 4.69 -12.71 3.73
C HIS A 38 3.98 -14.05 3.51
N GLY A 39 4.76 -15.14 3.56
CA GLY A 39 4.26 -16.50 3.39
C GLY A 39 3.48 -16.69 2.09
N ASP A 40 2.33 -17.31 2.20
CA ASP A 40 1.41 -17.51 1.07
C ASP A 40 0.27 -16.49 1.06
N LYS A 41 0.37 -15.45 1.90
CA LYS A 41 -0.66 -14.41 2.02
C LYS A 41 -0.47 -13.27 1.04
N ALA A 42 0.78 -12.82 0.87
CA ALA A 42 1.07 -11.67 0.03
C ALA A 42 2.55 -11.61 -0.33
N ALA A 43 2.84 -10.86 -1.39
CA ALA A 43 4.19 -10.52 -1.77
C ALA A 43 4.17 -9.18 -2.51
N ALA A 44 5.31 -8.52 -2.58
CA ALA A 44 5.43 -7.29 -3.34
C ALA A 44 6.60 -7.39 -4.31
N VAL A 45 6.39 -6.89 -5.51
CA VAL A 45 7.44 -6.75 -6.50
C VAL A 45 7.66 -5.28 -6.83
N ARG A 46 8.86 -4.94 -7.28
CA ARG A 46 9.23 -3.57 -7.59
C ARG A 46 8.49 -3.07 -8.83
N LEU A 47 7.94 -1.86 -8.73
CA LEU A 47 7.25 -1.20 -9.83
C LEU A 47 7.77 0.24 -9.89
N GLY A 48 8.95 0.42 -10.53
CA GLY A 48 9.61 1.71 -10.51
C GLY A 48 9.95 2.13 -9.09
N GLU A 49 9.48 3.30 -8.66
CA GLU A 49 9.68 3.77 -7.29
C GLU A 49 8.58 3.28 -6.34
N SER A 50 7.60 2.55 -6.87
CA SER A 50 6.48 2.02 -6.11
C SER A 50 6.58 0.50 -5.98
N GLU A 51 5.55 -0.11 -5.44
CA GLU A 51 5.45 -1.56 -5.32
C GLU A 51 4.12 -2.03 -5.87
N LEU A 52 4.15 -3.21 -6.45
CA LEU A 52 2.94 -3.93 -6.81
C LEU A 52 2.76 -5.05 -5.79
N VAL A 53 1.74 -4.94 -4.96
CA VAL A 53 1.45 -5.92 -3.93
C VAL A 53 0.47 -6.95 -4.47
N LEU A 54 0.82 -8.21 -4.34
CA LEU A 54 0.05 -9.36 -4.80
C LEU A 54 -0.53 -10.02 -3.55
N ASN A 55 -1.83 -9.92 -3.35
CA ASN A 55 -2.46 -10.30 -2.09
C ASN A 55 -3.47 -11.42 -2.32
N ALA A 56 -3.29 -12.54 -1.61
CA ALA A 56 -4.16 -13.70 -1.74
C ALA A 56 -5.37 -13.65 -0.81
N GLU A 57 -5.36 -12.76 0.18
CA GLU A 57 -6.42 -12.68 1.18
C GLU A 57 -7.48 -11.64 0.88
N ARG A 58 -7.07 -10.48 0.34
CA ARG A 58 -7.99 -9.39 0.05
C ARG A 58 -8.41 -9.42 -1.41
N LYS A 59 -9.70 -9.37 -1.64
CA LYS A 59 -10.26 -9.49 -3.00
C LYS A 59 -10.34 -8.16 -3.75
N GLU A 60 -10.41 -7.06 -3.03
CA GLU A 60 -10.52 -5.75 -3.64
C GLU A 60 -9.14 -5.17 -3.96
N ALA A 61 -9.04 -4.53 -5.11
CA ALA A 61 -7.83 -3.78 -5.45
C ALA A 61 -7.76 -2.53 -4.57
N GLU A 62 -6.53 -2.08 -4.29
CA GLU A 62 -6.31 -0.96 -3.38
C GLU A 62 -5.15 -0.11 -3.90
N VAL A 63 -5.25 1.20 -3.73
CA VAL A 63 -4.16 2.12 -4.05
C VAL A 63 -3.75 2.79 -2.74
N ASP A 64 -2.48 2.60 -2.35
CA ASP A 64 -1.92 3.22 -1.16
C ASP A 64 -1.07 4.41 -1.58
N ILE A 65 -1.34 5.57 -0.99
CA ILE A 65 -0.68 6.83 -1.36
C ILE A 65 0.00 7.41 -0.14
N GLU A 66 1.28 7.77 -0.28
CA GLU A 66 2.03 8.37 0.81
C GLU A 66 1.58 9.80 1.07
N VAL A 67 1.49 10.13 2.36
CA VAL A 67 1.18 11.47 2.84
C VAL A 67 2.15 11.83 3.97
N GLY A 68 2.24 13.12 4.28
CA GLY A 68 3.14 13.60 5.33
C GLY A 68 2.64 13.34 6.75
N SER A 69 1.34 13.16 6.93
CA SER A 69 0.72 12.82 8.20
C SER A 69 -0.67 12.26 7.91
N ALA A 70 -0.93 11.03 8.38
CA ALA A 70 -2.23 10.40 8.14
C ALA A 70 -3.39 11.20 8.77
N ALA A 71 -3.19 11.70 10.00
CA ALA A 71 -4.23 12.45 10.70
C ALA A 71 -4.54 13.77 9.99
N GLN A 72 -3.50 14.53 9.63
CA GLN A 72 -3.68 15.81 8.94
C GLN A 72 -4.23 15.61 7.53
N ALA A 73 -3.80 14.55 6.84
CA ALA A 73 -4.30 14.22 5.52
C ALA A 73 -5.79 13.91 5.57
N ALA A 74 -6.23 13.15 6.58
CA ALA A 74 -7.64 12.83 6.75
C ALA A 74 -8.47 14.13 6.94
N GLU A 75 -7.99 15.05 7.77
CA GLU A 75 -8.68 16.32 7.99
C GLU A 75 -8.79 17.15 6.71
N ARG A 76 -7.70 17.26 5.96
CA ARG A 76 -7.71 18.00 4.70
C ARG A 76 -8.63 17.35 3.67
N PHE A 77 -8.65 16.01 3.64
CA PHE A 77 -9.49 15.26 2.72
C PHE A 77 -10.97 15.54 2.98
N VAL A 78 -11.35 15.54 4.27
CA VAL A 78 -12.74 15.84 4.67
C VAL A 78 -13.11 17.29 4.34
N ARG A 79 -12.21 18.23 4.61
CA ARG A 79 -12.47 19.64 4.29
C ARG A 79 -12.62 19.87 2.79
N ALA A 80 -11.97 19.05 1.98
CA ALA A 80 -12.09 19.15 0.51
C ALA A 80 -13.35 18.48 -0.04
N GLY A 81 -14.15 17.82 0.81
CA GLY A 81 -15.39 17.18 0.39
C GLY A 81 -15.37 15.66 0.42
N GLY A 82 -14.28 15.05 0.84
CA GLY A 82 -14.19 13.61 0.99
C GLY A 82 -14.71 13.13 2.34
N ARG A 83 -14.51 11.85 2.61
CA ARG A 83 -14.96 11.22 3.86
C ARG A 83 -13.92 10.25 4.38
N ILE A 84 -13.86 10.11 5.71
CA ILE A 84 -13.08 9.05 6.34
C ILE A 84 -13.96 7.80 6.39
N ILE A 85 -13.45 6.70 5.83
CA ILE A 85 -14.14 5.42 5.84
C ILE A 85 -13.70 4.59 7.04
N SER A 86 -12.39 4.59 7.34
CA SER A 86 -11.85 3.79 8.44
C SER A 86 -10.52 4.39 8.92
N GLY A 87 -10.27 4.34 10.22
CA GLY A 87 -9.05 4.82 10.83
C GLY A 87 -9.08 6.31 11.15
N PRO A 88 -7.93 6.95 11.39
CA PRO A 88 -6.55 6.42 11.27
C PRO A 88 -6.23 5.31 12.26
N PHE A 89 -5.37 4.38 11.87
CA PHE A 89 -4.92 3.31 12.75
C PHE A 89 -3.47 2.96 12.46
N ASP A 90 -2.83 2.33 13.46
CA ASP A 90 -1.44 1.92 13.37
C ASP A 90 -1.28 0.70 12.48
N ILE A 91 -0.19 0.71 11.71
CA ILE A 91 0.26 -0.44 10.92
C ILE A 91 1.76 -0.63 11.18
N ARG A 92 2.35 -1.71 10.67
CA ARG A 92 3.76 -2.02 10.90
C ARG A 92 4.71 -0.89 10.49
N ILE A 93 4.43 -0.24 9.37
CA ILE A 93 5.32 0.79 8.82
C ILE A 93 4.91 2.22 9.19
N GLY A 94 3.82 2.39 9.93
CA GLY A 94 3.40 3.72 10.36
C GLY A 94 1.93 3.80 10.70
N MET A 95 1.22 4.67 10.01
CA MET A 95 -0.23 4.87 10.18
C MET A 95 -0.90 4.93 8.82
N CYS A 96 -2.14 4.48 8.76
CA CYS A 96 -2.92 4.64 7.55
C CYS A 96 -4.36 5.05 7.87
N VAL A 97 -5.04 5.60 6.87
CA VAL A 97 -6.45 5.95 6.96
C VAL A 97 -7.08 5.65 5.61
N VAL A 98 -8.26 5.04 5.64
CA VAL A 98 -9.02 4.77 4.42
C VAL A 98 -10.01 5.90 4.23
N VAL A 99 -9.97 6.53 3.07
CA VAL A 99 -10.81 7.68 2.75
C VAL A 99 -11.54 7.44 1.43
N SER A 100 -12.58 8.22 1.21
CA SER A 100 -13.32 8.25 -0.06
C SER A 100 -13.36 9.68 -0.57
N ASP A 101 -13.13 9.88 -1.86
CA ASP A 101 -13.34 11.18 -2.47
C ASP A 101 -14.84 11.43 -2.62
N SER A 102 -15.19 12.59 -3.22
CA SER A 102 -16.60 12.99 -3.37
C SER A 102 -17.39 12.10 -4.32
N TRP A 103 -16.69 11.29 -5.10
CA TRP A 103 -17.30 10.41 -6.12
C TRP A 103 -17.31 8.95 -5.74
N GLY A 104 -16.88 8.63 -4.51
CA GLY A 104 -16.91 7.25 -4.00
C GLY A 104 -15.64 6.44 -4.27
N ASN A 105 -14.58 7.07 -4.78
CA ASN A 105 -13.31 6.35 -4.97
C ASN A 105 -12.58 6.20 -3.66
N LEU A 106 -12.14 4.99 -3.37
CA LEU A 106 -11.43 4.68 -2.13
C LEU A 106 -9.92 4.80 -2.32
N LEU A 107 -9.27 5.43 -1.35
CA LEU A 107 -7.82 5.55 -1.29
C LEU A 107 -7.36 5.20 0.12
N VAL A 108 -6.18 4.59 0.23
CA VAL A 108 -5.52 4.40 1.52
C VAL A 108 -4.41 5.44 1.61
N LEU A 109 -4.48 6.31 2.60
CA LEU A 109 -3.46 7.33 2.83
C LEU A 109 -2.49 6.79 3.88
N LEU A 110 -1.22 6.75 3.55
CA LEU A 110 -0.20 6.03 4.31
C LEU A 110 0.91 6.98 4.75
N TYR A 111 1.18 6.98 6.05
CA TYR A 111 2.30 7.72 6.62
C TYR A 111 3.31 6.71 7.17
N THR A 112 4.49 6.62 6.54
CA THR A 112 5.50 5.59 6.85
C THR A 112 6.44 6.03 7.97
N SER A 113 5.90 6.41 9.11
CA SER A 113 6.69 6.93 10.24
C SER A 113 7.59 5.89 10.90
N LYS A 114 7.30 4.60 10.70
CA LYS A 114 8.05 3.50 11.32
C LYS A 114 9.04 2.84 10.37
N GLY A 115 9.11 3.31 9.12
CA GLY A 115 10.04 2.80 8.11
C GLY A 115 9.47 1.65 7.30
N MET A 116 10.35 0.90 6.65
CA MET A 116 9.97 -0.18 5.75
C MET A 116 9.72 -1.49 6.50
N LEU A 117 9.02 -2.41 5.85
CA LEU A 117 8.91 -3.78 6.37
C LEU A 117 10.29 -4.42 6.44
N ARG A 118 10.54 -5.12 7.54
CA ARG A 118 11.81 -5.83 7.72
C ARG A 118 11.72 -7.19 7.04
N THR A 119 12.78 -7.54 6.33
CA THR A 119 12.83 -8.81 5.58
C THR A 119 14.12 -9.56 5.88
N ASP A 120 14.09 -10.88 5.69
CA ASP A 120 15.30 -11.72 5.76
C ASP A 120 16.01 -11.70 4.39
N GLU A 121 17.07 -12.55 4.24
CA GLU A 121 17.86 -12.59 3.01
C GLU A 121 17.08 -13.04 1.79
N GLN A 122 16.00 -13.79 1.98
CA GLN A 122 15.15 -14.27 0.89
C GLN A 122 13.99 -13.34 0.60
N GLY A 123 13.87 -12.21 1.31
CA GLY A 123 12.79 -11.25 1.13
C GLY A 123 11.54 -11.57 1.94
N ASN A 124 11.58 -12.55 2.84
CA ASN A 124 10.42 -12.86 3.68
C ASN A 124 10.27 -11.83 4.79
N VAL A 125 9.04 -11.41 5.04
CA VAL A 125 8.75 -10.45 6.11
C VAL A 125 9.04 -11.10 7.47
N VAL A 126 9.78 -10.39 8.34
CA VAL A 126 10.13 -10.84 9.68
C VAL A 126 9.75 -9.78 10.71
N GLY A 127 9.64 -10.20 11.94
CA GLY A 127 9.28 -9.33 13.06
C GLY A 127 7.80 -9.13 13.20
#